data_d873d11341046f3ee7c3a60e46aa8f3e
#
_entry.id   d873d11341046f3ee7c3a60e46aa8f3e
#
_cell.length_a   1.000
_cell.length_b   1.000
_cell.length_c   1.000
_cell.angle_alpha   90.00
_cell.angle_beta   90.00
_cell.angle_gamma   90.00
#
_symmetry.space_group_name_H-M   'P 1'
#
loop_
_entity.id
_entity.type
_entity.pdbx_description
1 polymer ?
#
loop_
_entity_poly.entity_id
_entity_poly.type
_entity_poly.pdbx_seq_one_letter_code
_entity_poly.pdbx_strand_id
1 'polypeptide(L)'
;SRVLGDVYKRQVLELVNVDNSTGDIDYEGDVVVKGNVLAGFTVKATGDITVSGIVEGATVIAGGNITFNRGIQGMTRAVVKAGGNIVSKFIESAENVSAGGSIEADSILHSKVTAKSTIKASGRNGLIIGGDVKAVNMIEAKTIGNAMGTNTSVGVGVDPSMKRRVDELKNSLGKLGDNKIQLNQLLNALRKKQDSEGGLDEAKHELQMKTMRNVIMLEQEINKQKKELEELRCQIGEEKHACIKVSDAAYAGVKPVSYTHLTLPTI
;
A
#
# COMPACT_ATOMS: atom_id res chain seq x y z
N SER A 1 4.79 13.90 -42.85
CA SER A 1 4.25 14.30 -41.54
C SER A 1 5.14 13.76 -40.45
N ARG A 2 5.94 14.66 -39.86
CA ARG A 2 6.71 14.41 -38.66
C ARG A 2 5.73 14.36 -37.48
N VAL A 3 5.61 13.22 -36.85
CA VAL A 3 5.00 13.09 -35.51
C VAL A 3 6.03 13.66 -34.54
N LEU A 4 5.78 14.85 -34.04
CA LEU A 4 6.45 15.40 -32.89
C LEU A 4 5.97 14.58 -31.68
N GLY A 5 6.82 13.67 -31.21
CA GLY A 5 6.63 13.06 -29.90
C GLY A 5 6.75 14.14 -28.84
N ASP A 6 5.68 14.40 -28.12
CA ASP A 6 5.69 15.25 -26.93
C ASP A 6 6.70 14.68 -25.93
N VAL A 7 7.87 15.29 -25.88
CA VAL A 7 8.80 15.13 -24.77
C VAL A 7 8.17 15.88 -23.60
N TYR A 8 7.38 15.18 -22.81
CA TYR A 8 6.97 15.66 -21.48
C TYR A 8 8.25 15.83 -20.65
N LYS A 9 8.81 17.05 -20.64
CA LYS A 9 9.79 17.45 -19.63
C LYS A 9 9.09 17.35 -18.30
N ARG A 10 9.44 16.35 -17.48
CA ARG A 10 9.03 16.31 -16.07
C ARG A 10 9.37 17.67 -15.47
N GLN A 11 8.35 18.38 -15.04
CA GLN A 11 8.54 19.66 -14.38
C GLN A 11 9.07 19.39 -12.98
N VAL A 12 10.19 20.01 -12.63
CA VAL A 12 10.83 19.89 -11.32
C VAL A 12 10.69 21.20 -10.58
N LEU A 13 10.10 21.18 -9.40
CA LEU A 13 10.06 22.31 -8.49
C LEU A 13 11.27 22.23 -7.53
N GLU A 14 12.17 23.21 -7.62
CA GLU A 14 13.30 23.31 -6.70
C GLU A 14 13.03 24.34 -5.60
N LEU A 15 13.24 23.95 -4.35
CA LEU A 15 13.07 24.78 -3.16
C LEU A 15 14.31 24.74 -2.29
N VAL A 16 14.58 25.83 -1.57
CA VAL A 16 15.68 25.83 -0.58
C VAL A 16 15.23 25.11 0.69
N ASN A 17 14.15 25.54 1.32
CA ASN A 17 13.53 24.91 2.48
C ASN A 17 12.03 24.91 2.34
N VAL A 18 11.34 24.11 3.17
CA VAL A 18 9.91 24.22 3.39
C VAL A 18 9.68 24.65 4.82
N ASP A 19 9.27 25.90 4.99
CA ASP A 19 9.13 26.61 6.27
C ASP A 19 8.01 27.66 6.21
N ASN A 20 7.92 28.53 7.20
CA ASN A 20 6.89 29.59 7.26
C ASN A 20 6.90 30.54 6.06
N SER A 21 8.02 30.66 5.36
CA SER A 21 8.13 31.55 4.18
C SER A 21 7.64 30.90 2.90
N THR A 22 7.73 29.57 2.82
CA THR A 22 7.35 28.78 1.66
C THR A 22 5.93 28.25 1.76
N GLY A 23 5.49 27.88 2.98
CA GLY A 23 4.20 27.25 3.25
C GLY A 23 4.12 25.81 2.78
N ASP A 24 2.90 25.28 2.70
CA ASP A 24 2.62 23.94 2.19
C ASP A 24 2.81 23.86 0.68
N ILE A 25 3.33 22.76 0.20
CA ILE A 25 3.61 22.49 -1.22
C ILE A 25 2.68 21.38 -1.72
N ASP A 26 1.99 21.68 -2.83
CA ASP A 26 1.22 20.68 -3.60
C ASP A 26 1.55 20.90 -5.09
N TYR A 27 2.26 19.95 -5.71
CA TYR A 27 2.85 20.12 -7.02
C TYR A 27 2.63 18.94 -7.95
N GLU A 28 2.24 19.23 -9.20
CA GLU A 28 2.13 18.21 -10.26
C GLU A 28 3.48 18.05 -10.96
N GLY A 29 4.32 17.15 -10.47
CA GLY A 29 5.66 16.86 -10.97
C GLY A 29 6.58 16.39 -9.86
N ASP A 30 7.89 16.57 -10.07
CA ASP A 30 8.92 16.20 -9.10
C ASP A 30 9.26 17.42 -8.23
N VAL A 31 9.58 17.17 -6.94
CA VAL A 31 9.94 18.24 -5.98
C VAL A 31 11.33 17.96 -5.41
N VAL A 32 12.19 18.96 -5.43
CA VAL A 32 13.53 18.91 -4.85
C VAL A 32 13.68 19.99 -3.79
N VAL A 33 13.84 19.59 -2.53
CA VAL A 33 14.14 20.48 -1.40
C VAL A 33 15.63 20.35 -1.06
N LYS A 34 16.40 21.43 -1.27
CA LYS A 34 17.86 21.47 -1.03
C LYS A 34 18.22 21.50 0.45
N GLY A 35 17.34 21.98 1.29
CA GLY A 35 17.49 22.06 2.74
C GLY A 35 16.50 21.20 3.49
N ASN A 36 15.90 21.75 4.54
CA ASN A 36 15.03 21.04 5.48
C ASN A 36 13.54 21.26 5.17
N VAL A 37 12.73 20.31 5.65
CA VAL A 37 11.28 20.46 5.77
C VAL A 37 10.95 20.56 7.25
N LEU A 38 10.46 21.72 7.68
CA LEU A 38 10.17 21.97 9.10
C LEU A 38 8.85 21.34 9.55
N ALA A 39 8.72 21.22 10.86
CA ALA A 39 7.57 20.59 11.49
C ALA A 39 6.24 21.31 11.17
N GLY A 40 5.21 20.50 10.89
CA GLY A 40 3.85 20.99 10.62
C GLY A 40 3.57 21.32 9.16
N PHE A 41 4.56 21.35 8.30
CA PHE A 41 4.37 21.59 6.86
C PHE A 41 4.08 20.30 6.09
N THR A 42 3.41 20.49 4.95
CA THR A 42 3.06 19.41 4.03
C THR A 42 3.73 19.61 2.68
N VAL A 43 4.38 18.55 2.17
CA VAL A 43 4.93 18.49 0.81
C VAL A 43 4.24 17.36 0.07
N LYS A 44 3.52 17.70 -1.00
CA LYS A 44 2.88 16.73 -1.89
C LYS A 44 3.41 16.90 -3.30
N ALA A 45 3.71 15.77 -3.95
CA ALA A 45 4.09 15.70 -5.34
C ALA A 45 3.42 14.51 -6.04
N THR A 46 3.05 14.67 -7.29
CA THR A 46 2.58 13.53 -8.10
C THR A 46 3.74 12.66 -8.58
N GLY A 47 4.94 13.23 -8.72
CA GLY A 47 6.19 12.57 -9.08
C GLY A 47 7.04 12.15 -7.88
N ASP A 48 8.36 12.29 -8.04
CA ASP A 48 9.35 11.94 -7.02
C ASP A 48 9.63 13.14 -6.09
N ILE A 49 9.99 12.87 -4.83
CA ILE A 49 10.41 13.90 -3.88
C ILE A 49 11.84 13.62 -3.42
N THR A 50 12.71 14.61 -3.52
CA THR A 50 14.07 14.54 -2.97
C THR A 50 14.27 15.65 -1.93
N VAL A 51 14.67 15.28 -0.71
CA VAL A 51 15.00 16.23 0.36
C VAL A 51 16.45 16.03 0.76
N SER A 52 17.28 17.06 0.60
CA SER A 52 18.71 16.96 0.93
C SER A 52 19.01 17.16 2.42
N GLY A 53 18.14 17.83 3.14
CA GLY A 53 18.23 18.07 4.58
C GLY A 53 17.46 17.05 5.42
N ILE A 54 17.00 17.50 6.57
CA ILE A 54 16.21 16.72 7.54
C ILE A 54 14.72 17.08 7.37
N VAL A 55 13.87 16.07 7.51
CA VAL A 55 12.42 16.25 7.63
C VAL A 55 12.05 16.19 9.10
N GLU A 56 11.55 17.30 9.66
CA GLU A 56 11.20 17.44 11.06
C GLU A 56 9.66 17.39 11.21
N GLY A 57 9.10 16.33 11.78
CA GLY A 57 7.67 16.25 12.12
C GLY A 57 6.68 16.75 11.04
N ALA A 58 7.02 16.57 9.77
CA ALA A 58 6.28 17.06 8.61
C ALA A 58 5.54 15.94 7.88
N THR A 59 4.63 16.33 6.99
CA THR A 59 3.92 15.39 6.10
C THR A 59 4.54 15.43 4.70
N VAL A 60 5.01 14.29 4.19
CA VAL A 60 5.60 14.18 2.85
C VAL A 60 4.89 13.08 2.06
N ILE A 61 4.28 13.43 0.94
CA ILE A 61 3.48 12.49 0.12
C ILE A 61 3.96 12.57 -1.33
N ALA A 62 4.45 11.47 -1.88
CA ALA A 62 4.84 11.36 -3.27
C ALA A 62 4.04 10.26 -4.00
N GLY A 63 3.65 10.53 -5.23
CA GLY A 63 3.12 9.49 -6.12
C GLY A 63 4.21 8.52 -6.59
N GLY A 64 5.45 8.99 -6.72
CA GLY A 64 6.65 8.23 -7.06
C GLY A 64 7.50 7.82 -5.86
N ASN A 65 8.83 7.98 -6.00
CA ASN A 65 9.80 7.65 -4.95
C ASN A 65 10.08 8.84 -4.04
N ILE A 66 10.56 8.55 -2.83
CA ILE A 66 11.04 9.59 -1.91
C ILE A 66 12.49 9.27 -1.53
N THR A 67 13.37 10.28 -1.65
CA THR A 67 14.76 10.17 -1.24
C THR A 67 15.09 11.25 -0.22
N PHE A 68 15.50 10.81 0.97
CA PHE A 68 16.02 11.68 2.02
C PHE A 68 17.52 11.49 2.13
N ASN A 69 18.33 12.48 1.69
CA ASN A 69 19.78 12.38 1.75
C ASN A 69 20.32 12.38 3.20
N ARG A 70 19.57 12.95 4.13
CA ARG A 70 19.84 12.83 5.56
C ARG A 70 18.84 11.87 6.21
N GLY A 71 17.70 12.35 6.67
CA GLY A 71 16.76 11.45 7.32
C GLY A 71 15.51 12.15 7.83
N ILE A 72 14.74 11.38 8.61
CA ILE A 72 13.47 11.82 9.19
C ILE A 72 13.64 11.87 10.71
N GLN A 73 13.44 13.06 11.28
CA GLN A 73 13.26 13.28 12.72
C GLN A 73 11.77 13.53 12.97
N GLY A 74 11.02 12.48 13.22
CA GLY A 74 9.57 12.50 13.11
C GLY A 74 8.84 13.21 14.23
N MET A 75 9.44 13.40 15.40
CA MET A 75 8.82 14.03 16.59
C MET A 75 7.42 13.46 16.90
N THR A 76 7.21 12.16 16.64
CA THR A 76 5.93 11.44 16.77
C THR A 76 4.76 11.97 15.91
N ARG A 77 5.03 12.79 14.89
CA ARG A 77 4.00 13.37 13.98
C ARG A 77 4.34 13.22 12.51
N ALA A 78 5.58 12.86 12.14
CA ALA A 78 5.94 12.76 10.75
C ALA A 78 5.14 11.67 10.04
N VAL A 79 4.52 12.04 8.92
CA VAL A 79 3.79 11.13 8.04
C VAL A 79 4.44 11.15 6.67
N VAL A 80 5.00 10.03 6.24
CA VAL A 80 5.65 9.90 4.94
C VAL A 80 4.98 8.80 4.14
N LYS A 81 4.53 9.14 2.92
CA LYS A 81 3.88 8.17 2.03
C LYS A 81 4.49 8.28 0.63
N ALA A 82 5.01 7.16 0.12
CA ALA A 82 5.48 7.04 -1.26
C ALA A 82 4.66 5.99 -2.01
N GLY A 83 4.29 6.28 -3.25
CA GLY A 83 3.75 5.29 -4.17
C GLY A 83 4.80 4.27 -4.61
N GLY A 84 6.07 4.69 -4.71
CA GLY A 84 7.25 3.88 -5.01
C GLY A 84 8.07 3.52 -3.77
N ASN A 85 9.39 3.72 -3.88
CA ASN A 85 10.36 3.38 -2.84
C ASN A 85 10.69 4.57 -1.94
N ILE A 86 11.16 4.30 -0.72
CA ILE A 86 11.69 5.30 0.21
C ILE A 86 13.14 4.95 0.51
N VAL A 87 14.04 5.93 0.36
CA VAL A 87 15.44 5.84 0.76
C VAL A 87 15.74 6.93 1.78
N SER A 88 16.34 6.55 2.92
CA SER A 88 16.68 7.47 4.00
C SER A 88 17.94 7.00 4.74
N LYS A 89 18.71 7.89 5.36
CA LYS A 89 19.77 7.46 6.26
C LYS A 89 19.22 7.00 7.60
N PHE A 90 18.29 7.77 8.17
CA PHE A 90 17.66 7.37 9.43
C PHE A 90 16.16 7.74 9.42
N ILE A 91 15.40 6.97 10.16
CA ILE A 91 13.97 7.21 10.42
C ILE A 91 13.81 7.13 11.94
N GLU A 92 13.54 8.26 12.58
CA GLU A 92 13.44 8.36 14.03
C GLU A 92 12.11 8.95 14.44
N SER A 93 11.42 8.30 15.38
CA SER A 93 10.16 8.75 16.00
C SER A 93 9.10 9.20 14.99
N ALA A 94 8.99 8.50 13.85
CA ALA A 94 7.98 8.78 12.85
C ALA A 94 6.66 8.09 13.20
N GLU A 95 5.55 8.84 13.05
CA GLU A 95 4.21 8.30 13.31
C GLU A 95 3.82 7.25 12.27
N ASN A 96 4.11 7.52 11.00
CA ASN A 96 3.81 6.59 9.91
C ASN A 96 4.71 6.84 8.69
N VAL A 97 5.47 5.83 8.30
CA VAL A 97 6.24 5.82 7.05
C VAL A 97 5.75 4.65 6.21
N SER A 98 5.19 4.91 5.04
CA SER A 98 4.66 3.87 4.18
C SER A 98 5.14 3.98 2.74
N ALA A 99 5.58 2.85 2.17
CA ALA A 99 6.00 2.74 0.78
C ALA A 99 5.17 1.71 0.01
N GLY A 100 4.77 2.05 -1.21
CA GLY A 100 4.19 1.11 -2.16
C GLY A 100 5.21 0.10 -2.71
N GLY A 101 6.51 0.39 -2.61
CA GLY A 101 7.64 -0.47 -2.93
C GLY A 101 8.44 -0.85 -1.69
N SER A 102 9.76 -0.62 -1.75
CA SER A 102 10.72 -0.94 -0.69
C SER A 102 11.12 0.28 0.11
N ILE A 103 11.54 0.05 1.36
CA ILE A 103 12.12 1.08 2.23
C ILE A 103 13.57 0.68 2.54
N GLU A 104 14.51 1.59 2.30
CA GLU A 104 15.90 1.42 2.66
C GLU A 104 16.33 2.53 3.63
N ALA A 105 16.90 2.14 4.78
CA ALA A 105 17.44 3.07 5.77
C ALA A 105 18.65 2.47 6.47
N ASP A 106 19.56 3.31 7.01
CA ASP A 106 20.66 2.82 7.86
C ASP A 106 20.17 2.50 9.28
N SER A 107 19.20 3.28 9.78
CA SER A 107 18.60 3.03 11.10
C SER A 107 17.12 3.41 11.14
N ILE A 108 16.33 2.58 11.84
CA ILE A 108 14.90 2.79 12.09
C ILE A 108 14.70 2.74 13.61
N LEU A 109 14.31 3.87 14.20
CA LEU A 109 14.23 4.04 15.64
C LEU A 109 12.81 4.52 16.02
N HIS A 110 12.16 3.81 16.93
CA HIS A 110 10.88 4.19 17.54
C HIS A 110 9.80 4.65 16.52
N SER A 111 9.76 3.99 15.36
CA SER A 111 8.95 4.42 14.24
C SER A 111 8.00 3.33 13.76
N LYS A 112 6.86 3.77 13.18
CA LYS A 112 5.93 2.87 12.50
C LYS A 112 6.22 2.88 11.00
N VAL A 113 6.72 1.76 10.47
CA VAL A 113 7.21 1.65 9.11
C VAL A 113 6.55 0.49 8.39
N THR A 114 5.99 0.74 7.21
CA THR A 114 5.29 -0.29 6.42
C THR A 114 5.73 -0.23 4.96
N ALA A 115 6.13 -1.36 4.39
CA ALA A 115 6.46 -1.50 2.98
C ALA A 115 5.66 -2.61 2.32
N LYS A 116 5.19 -2.38 1.10
CA LYS A 116 4.51 -3.44 0.33
C LYS A 116 5.48 -4.45 -0.29
N SER A 117 6.80 -4.21 -0.22
CA SER A 117 7.81 -5.15 -0.68
C SER A 117 8.80 -5.47 0.44
N THR A 118 9.91 -4.78 0.50
CA THR A 118 11.04 -5.10 1.39
C THR A 118 11.39 -3.90 2.27
N ILE A 119 11.75 -4.15 3.52
CA ILE A 119 12.40 -3.16 4.39
C ILE A 119 13.83 -3.62 4.62
N LYS A 120 14.78 -2.74 4.29
CA LYS A 120 16.21 -3.02 4.42
C LYS A 120 16.85 -1.99 5.33
N ALA A 121 17.23 -2.42 6.53
CA ALA A 121 18.09 -1.65 7.41
C ALA A 121 19.55 -2.04 7.10
N SER A 122 20.15 -1.32 6.14
CA SER A 122 21.49 -1.59 5.65
C SER A 122 22.35 -0.33 5.77
N GLY A 123 23.62 -0.47 5.90
CA GLY A 123 24.53 0.65 6.04
C GLY A 123 25.48 0.42 7.22
N ARG A 124 26.00 1.48 7.81
CA ARG A 124 26.99 1.33 8.87
C ARG A 124 26.42 0.65 10.11
N ASN A 125 25.23 1.06 10.53
CA ASN A 125 24.61 0.55 11.75
C ASN A 125 23.62 -0.59 11.48
N GLY A 126 22.77 -0.48 10.47
CA GLY A 126 21.78 -1.51 10.10
C GLY A 126 20.79 -1.86 11.22
N LEU A 127 20.30 -0.83 11.95
CA LEU A 127 19.57 -1.00 13.21
C LEU A 127 18.05 -0.84 13.04
N ILE A 128 17.29 -1.71 13.71
CA ILE A 128 15.84 -1.53 13.92
C ILE A 128 15.59 -1.63 15.43
N ILE A 129 15.21 -0.52 16.08
CA ILE A 129 14.99 -0.47 17.53
C ILE A 129 13.66 0.25 17.84
N GLY A 130 12.76 -0.45 18.49
CA GLY A 130 11.45 0.08 18.90
C GLY A 130 10.51 0.34 17.74
N GLY A 131 9.22 0.46 18.05
CA GLY A 131 8.16 0.71 17.08
C GLY A 131 7.62 -0.55 16.40
N ASP A 132 6.95 -0.38 15.26
CA ASP A 132 6.28 -1.43 14.50
C ASP A 132 6.71 -1.40 13.03
N VAL A 133 7.48 -2.40 12.61
CA VAL A 133 8.08 -2.48 11.27
C VAL A 133 7.48 -3.66 10.52
N LYS A 134 6.81 -3.39 9.39
CA LYS A 134 6.08 -4.40 8.62
C LYS A 134 6.46 -4.36 7.14
N ALA A 135 6.75 -5.54 6.59
CA ALA A 135 6.97 -5.72 5.16
C ALA A 135 6.22 -6.94 4.63
N VAL A 136 5.82 -6.90 3.36
CA VAL A 136 5.14 -8.06 2.77
C VAL A 136 6.13 -9.17 2.48
N ASN A 137 7.29 -8.87 1.88
CA ASN A 137 8.21 -9.90 1.39
C ASN A 137 9.36 -10.16 2.36
N MET A 138 10.09 -9.13 2.78
CA MET A 138 11.31 -9.34 3.55
C MET A 138 11.64 -8.13 4.43
N ILE A 139 12.16 -8.42 5.63
CA ILE A 139 12.86 -7.45 6.46
C ILE A 139 14.30 -7.92 6.62
N GLU A 140 15.25 -7.09 6.24
CA GLU A 140 16.67 -7.34 6.37
C GLU A 140 17.29 -6.28 7.29
N ALA A 141 17.98 -6.69 8.35
CA ALA A 141 18.67 -5.80 9.27
C ALA A 141 19.95 -6.46 9.80
N LYS A 142 20.92 -5.65 10.23
CA LYS A 142 22.06 -6.17 10.98
C LYS A 142 21.65 -6.49 12.40
N THR A 143 21.00 -5.56 13.07
CA THR A 143 20.58 -5.72 14.46
C THR A 143 19.14 -5.30 14.65
N ILE A 144 18.37 -6.12 15.39
CA ILE A 144 16.98 -5.82 15.77
C ILE A 144 16.87 -5.82 17.30
N GLY A 145 16.34 -4.71 17.86
CA GLY A 145 16.26 -4.49 19.29
C GLY A 145 17.54 -3.92 19.88
N ASN A 146 17.61 -3.85 21.19
CA ASN A 146 18.77 -3.39 21.96
C ASN A 146 18.88 -4.12 23.30
N ALA A 147 20.04 -3.96 23.96
CA ALA A 147 20.31 -4.59 25.25
C ALA A 147 19.36 -4.14 26.40
N MET A 148 18.66 -3.00 26.24
CA MET A 148 17.67 -2.50 27.19
C MET A 148 16.30 -3.19 27.04
N GLY A 149 16.14 -4.10 26.09
CA GLY A 149 14.88 -4.81 25.87
C GLY A 149 13.75 -3.92 25.32
N THR A 150 14.09 -2.90 24.53
CA THR A 150 13.09 -2.02 23.89
C THR A 150 12.10 -2.84 23.06
N ASN A 151 10.79 -2.66 23.33
CA ASN A 151 9.75 -3.37 22.62
C ASN A 151 9.78 -3.05 21.13
N THR A 152 10.15 -4.03 20.32
CA THR A 152 10.32 -3.90 18.86
C THR A 152 9.45 -4.94 18.17
N SER A 153 8.42 -4.50 17.45
CA SER A 153 7.53 -5.36 16.65
C SER A 153 8.04 -5.42 15.23
N VAL A 154 8.28 -6.62 14.73
CA VAL A 154 8.77 -6.83 13.36
C VAL A 154 7.89 -7.89 12.69
N GLY A 155 7.19 -7.51 11.64
CA GLY A 155 6.22 -8.35 10.96
C GLY A 155 6.50 -8.54 9.47
N VAL A 156 6.38 -9.78 9.00
CA VAL A 156 6.46 -10.09 7.57
C VAL A 156 5.26 -10.90 7.10
N GLY A 157 4.87 -10.68 5.86
CA GLY A 157 3.73 -11.33 5.22
C GLY A 157 2.53 -10.41 5.08
N VAL A 158 1.45 -10.97 4.56
CA VAL A 158 0.21 -10.24 4.29
C VAL A 158 -0.64 -10.14 5.55
N ASP A 159 -1.16 -8.97 5.83
CA ASP A 159 -2.06 -8.73 6.96
C ASP A 159 -3.27 -9.69 6.91
N PRO A 160 -3.57 -10.41 8.01
CA PRO A 160 -4.73 -11.31 8.09
C PRO A 160 -6.06 -10.63 7.76
N SER A 161 -6.20 -9.34 8.00
CA SER A 161 -7.40 -8.58 7.63
C SER A 161 -7.59 -8.51 6.12
N MET A 162 -6.51 -8.33 5.36
CA MET A 162 -6.53 -8.36 3.90
C MET A 162 -6.87 -9.75 3.37
N LYS A 163 -6.31 -10.81 3.97
CA LYS A 163 -6.67 -12.19 3.60
C LYS A 163 -8.15 -12.46 3.83
N ARG A 164 -8.69 -12.09 5.00
CA ARG A 164 -10.13 -12.23 5.28
C ARG A 164 -10.98 -11.47 4.26
N ARG A 165 -10.62 -10.24 3.93
CA ARG A 165 -11.37 -9.45 2.95
C ARG A 165 -11.38 -10.09 1.56
N VAL A 166 -10.25 -10.67 1.14
CA VAL A 166 -10.18 -11.44 -0.12
C VAL A 166 -11.12 -12.66 -0.08
N ASP A 167 -11.15 -13.38 1.03
CA ASP A 167 -12.00 -14.56 1.18
C ASP A 167 -13.48 -14.18 1.25
N GLU A 168 -13.84 -13.09 1.93
CA GLU A 168 -15.20 -12.53 1.93
C GLU A 168 -15.66 -12.15 0.53
N LEU A 169 -14.80 -11.44 -0.23
CA LEU A 169 -15.11 -11.07 -1.62
C LEU A 169 -15.26 -12.28 -2.53
N LYS A 170 -14.41 -13.30 -2.39
CA LYS A 170 -14.54 -14.55 -3.15
C LYS A 170 -15.88 -15.25 -2.86
N ASN A 171 -16.24 -15.35 -1.58
CA ASN A 171 -17.51 -15.96 -1.17
C ASN A 171 -18.72 -15.17 -1.65
N SER A 172 -18.65 -13.84 -1.59
CA SER A 172 -19.69 -12.94 -2.11
C SER A 172 -19.85 -13.10 -3.62
N LEU A 173 -18.73 -13.10 -4.36
CA LEU A 173 -18.75 -13.31 -5.83
C LEU A 173 -19.31 -14.68 -6.22
N GLY A 174 -19.05 -15.72 -5.43
CA GLY A 174 -19.67 -17.04 -5.62
C GLY A 174 -21.20 -16.96 -5.53
N LYS A 175 -21.71 -16.38 -4.44
CA LYS A 175 -23.17 -16.22 -4.23
C LYS A 175 -23.83 -15.37 -5.32
N LEU A 176 -23.19 -14.26 -5.71
CA LEU A 176 -23.70 -13.40 -6.79
C LEU A 176 -23.69 -14.12 -8.13
N GLY A 177 -22.69 -14.95 -8.38
CA GLY A 177 -22.60 -15.82 -9.57
C GLY A 177 -23.76 -16.81 -9.65
N ASP A 178 -24.04 -17.52 -8.56
CA ASP A 178 -25.14 -18.49 -8.46
C ASP A 178 -26.49 -17.81 -8.67
N ASN A 179 -26.71 -16.64 -8.04
CA ASN A 179 -27.93 -15.85 -8.23
C ASN A 179 -28.10 -15.41 -9.68
N LYS A 180 -27.02 -14.99 -10.35
CA LYS A 180 -27.05 -14.63 -11.77
C LYS A 180 -27.44 -15.81 -12.65
N ILE A 181 -26.92 -17.01 -12.37
CA ILE A 181 -27.28 -18.23 -13.09
C ILE A 181 -28.78 -18.52 -12.95
N GLN A 182 -29.31 -18.46 -11.73
CA GLN A 182 -30.74 -18.69 -11.47
C GLN A 182 -31.64 -17.67 -12.20
N LEU A 183 -31.30 -16.38 -12.15
CA LEU A 183 -32.07 -15.35 -12.85
C LEU A 183 -32.00 -15.51 -14.38
N ASN A 184 -30.86 -15.91 -14.93
CA ASN A 184 -30.74 -16.19 -16.35
C ASN A 184 -31.57 -17.43 -16.77
N GLN A 185 -31.61 -18.46 -15.94
CA GLN A 185 -32.46 -19.62 -16.18
C GLN A 185 -33.94 -19.22 -16.19
N LEU A 186 -34.39 -18.37 -15.27
CA LEU A 186 -35.72 -17.82 -15.23
C LEU A 186 -36.03 -16.99 -16.50
N LEU A 187 -35.13 -16.11 -16.92
CA LEU A 187 -35.28 -15.35 -18.15
C LEU A 187 -35.42 -16.24 -19.39
N ASN A 188 -34.59 -17.28 -19.48
CA ASN A 188 -34.65 -18.22 -20.58
C ASN A 188 -35.97 -19.02 -20.58
N ALA A 189 -36.49 -19.39 -19.40
CA ALA A 189 -37.77 -20.07 -19.30
C ALA A 189 -38.95 -19.16 -19.71
N LEU A 190 -38.89 -17.87 -19.33
CA LEU A 190 -39.91 -16.89 -19.76
C LEU A 190 -39.86 -16.63 -21.27
N ARG A 191 -38.65 -16.55 -21.88
CA ARG A 191 -38.47 -16.41 -23.32
C ARG A 191 -39.05 -17.60 -24.08
N LYS A 192 -38.73 -18.83 -23.65
CA LYS A 192 -39.30 -20.04 -24.28
C LYS A 192 -40.83 -20.10 -24.24
N LYS A 193 -41.45 -19.64 -23.14
CA LYS A 193 -42.91 -19.54 -23.05
C LYS A 193 -43.47 -18.47 -23.98
N GLN A 194 -42.79 -17.35 -24.13
CA GLN A 194 -43.16 -16.29 -25.06
C GLN A 194 -43.20 -16.81 -26.51
N ASP A 195 -42.19 -17.61 -26.89
CA ASP A 195 -42.08 -18.18 -28.23
C ASP A 195 -43.13 -19.26 -28.49
N SER A 196 -43.55 -20.01 -27.46
CA SER A 196 -44.53 -21.12 -27.61
C SER A 196 -45.96 -20.70 -27.49
N GLU A 197 -46.31 -19.66 -26.74
CA GLU A 197 -47.68 -19.21 -26.45
C GLU A 197 -48.10 -17.98 -27.28
N GLY A 198 -47.23 -17.48 -28.19
CA GLY A 198 -47.55 -16.37 -29.10
C GLY A 198 -47.62 -14.99 -28.42
N GLY A 199 -47.21 -14.90 -27.16
CA GLY A 199 -47.16 -13.68 -26.37
C GLY A 199 -47.07 -13.98 -24.87
N LEU A 200 -46.61 -12.97 -24.08
CA LEU A 200 -46.61 -13.03 -22.62
C LEU A 200 -47.81 -12.25 -22.07
N ASP A 201 -48.47 -12.81 -21.07
CA ASP A 201 -49.39 -12.10 -20.22
C ASP A 201 -48.68 -10.88 -19.55
N GLU A 202 -49.42 -9.79 -19.33
CA GLU A 202 -48.87 -8.51 -18.83
C GLU A 202 -48.06 -8.70 -17.55
N ALA A 203 -48.50 -9.57 -16.63
CA ALA A 203 -47.79 -9.94 -15.41
C ALA A 203 -46.45 -10.66 -15.68
N LYS A 204 -46.38 -11.52 -16.69
CA LYS A 204 -45.14 -12.23 -17.08
C LYS A 204 -44.20 -11.31 -17.78
N HIS A 205 -44.68 -10.33 -18.54
CA HIS A 205 -43.85 -9.31 -19.18
C HIS A 205 -43.20 -8.39 -18.12
N GLU A 206 -43.97 -7.96 -17.12
CA GLU A 206 -43.45 -7.17 -16.00
C GLU A 206 -42.38 -7.94 -15.22
N LEU A 207 -42.62 -9.23 -14.93
CA LEU A 207 -41.62 -10.10 -14.28
C LEU A 207 -40.34 -10.23 -15.11
N GLN A 208 -40.45 -10.37 -16.43
CA GLN A 208 -39.30 -10.45 -17.33
C GLN A 208 -38.45 -9.16 -17.27
N MET A 209 -39.13 -8.00 -17.35
CA MET A 209 -38.46 -6.70 -17.27
C MET A 209 -37.79 -6.47 -15.92
N LYS A 210 -38.43 -6.83 -14.82
CA LYS A 210 -37.90 -6.76 -13.46
C LYS A 210 -36.69 -7.68 -13.29
N THR A 211 -36.76 -8.91 -13.80
CA THR A 211 -35.68 -9.88 -13.75
C THR A 211 -34.47 -9.40 -14.57
N MET A 212 -34.70 -8.82 -15.75
CA MET A 212 -33.66 -8.26 -16.59
C MET A 212 -32.92 -7.09 -15.92
N ARG A 213 -33.67 -6.19 -15.27
CA ARG A 213 -33.06 -5.11 -14.47
C ARG A 213 -32.18 -5.65 -13.33
N ASN A 214 -32.67 -6.68 -12.62
CA ASN A 214 -31.94 -7.32 -11.54
C ASN A 214 -30.63 -7.96 -12.04
N VAL A 215 -30.64 -8.60 -13.21
CA VAL A 215 -29.42 -9.16 -13.82
C VAL A 215 -28.40 -8.08 -14.13
N ILE A 216 -28.82 -6.94 -14.68
CA ILE A 216 -27.93 -5.81 -14.97
C ILE A 216 -27.31 -5.26 -13.68
N MET A 217 -28.11 -5.06 -12.63
CA MET A 217 -27.60 -4.59 -11.33
C MET A 217 -26.62 -5.59 -10.70
N LEU A 218 -26.91 -6.89 -10.79
CA LEU A 218 -26.00 -7.95 -10.33
C LEU A 218 -24.67 -7.95 -11.12
N GLU A 219 -24.71 -7.74 -12.42
CA GLU A 219 -23.50 -7.64 -13.25
C GLU A 219 -22.62 -6.46 -12.85
N GLN A 220 -23.22 -5.31 -12.58
CA GLN A 220 -22.49 -4.13 -12.09
C GLN A 220 -21.82 -4.40 -10.75
N GLU A 221 -22.54 -5.04 -9.81
CA GLU A 221 -21.98 -5.39 -8.51
C GLU A 221 -20.87 -6.44 -8.60
N ILE A 222 -21.04 -7.47 -9.45
CA ILE A 222 -20.00 -8.46 -9.73
C ILE A 222 -18.73 -7.80 -10.29
N ASN A 223 -18.89 -6.88 -11.25
CA ASN A 223 -17.75 -6.19 -11.85
C ASN A 223 -17.04 -5.28 -10.85
N LYS A 224 -17.78 -4.61 -9.97
CA LYS A 224 -17.23 -3.79 -8.90
C LYS A 224 -16.42 -4.64 -7.91
N GLN A 225 -16.99 -5.76 -7.44
CA GLN A 225 -16.30 -6.65 -6.49
C GLN A 225 -15.11 -7.37 -7.12
N LYS A 226 -15.16 -7.70 -8.42
CA LYS A 226 -14.00 -8.25 -9.15
C LYS A 226 -12.86 -7.25 -9.21
N LYS A 227 -13.16 -5.98 -9.49
CA LYS A 227 -12.14 -4.93 -9.51
C LYS A 227 -11.49 -4.74 -8.14
N GLU A 228 -12.30 -4.68 -7.07
CA GLU A 228 -11.80 -4.60 -5.69
C GLU A 228 -10.92 -5.81 -5.34
N LEU A 229 -11.33 -7.02 -5.75
CA LEU A 229 -10.55 -8.24 -5.54
C LEU A 229 -9.20 -8.21 -6.28
N GLU A 230 -9.18 -7.69 -7.50
CA GLU A 230 -7.97 -7.54 -8.31
C GLU A 230 -7.00 -6.52 -7.68
N GLU A 231 -7.52 -5.39 -7.23
CA GLU A 231 -6.74 -4.36 -6.51
C GLU A 231 -6.13 -4.92 -5.22
N LEU A 232 -6.90 -5.68 -4.43
CA LEU A 232 -6.40 -6.34 -3.22
C LEU A 232 -5.36 -7.41 -3.54
N ARG A 233 -5.55 -8.21 -4.60
CA ARG A 233 -4.56 -9.20 -5.04
C ARG A 233 -3.25 -8.55 -5.49
N CYS A 234 -3.31 -7.44 -6.22
CA CYS A 234 -2.12 -6.68 -6.57
C CYS A 234 -1.40 -6.13 -5.33
N GLN A 235 -2.16 -5.79 -4.26
CA GLN A 235 -1.57 -5.35 -3.00
C GLN A 235 -0.93 -6.47 -2.20
N ILE A 236 -1.48 -7.67 -2.27
CA ILE A 236 -0.98 -8.86 -1.57
C ILE A 236 0.30 -9.40 -2.23
N GLY A 237 0.44 -9.23 -3.56
CA GLY A 237 1.54 -9.80 -4.32
C GLY A 237 1.51 -11.33 -4.37
N GLU A 238 2.42 -11.93 -5.16
CA GLU A 238 2.66 -13.36 -5.06
C GLU A 238 3.41 -13.66 -3.76
N GLU A 239 2.88 -14.59 -2.96
CA GLU A 239 3.52 -15.07 -1.70
C GLU A 239 4.88 -15.72 -2.01
N LYS A 240 5.91 -14.89 -2.21
CA LYS A 240 7.30 -15.35 -2.17
C LYS A 240 7.69 -15.32 -0.69
N HIS A 241 8.16 -16.45 -0.20
CA HIS A 241 8.60 -16.73 1.18
C HIS A 241 8.96 -15.48 2.00
N ALA A 242 7.98 -14.97 2.77
CA ALA A 242 8.20 -13.84 3.64
C ALA A 242 9.24 -14.22 4.71
N CYS A 243 10.32 -13.46 4.81
CA CYS A 243 11.40 -13.77 5.74
C CYS A 243 11.96 -12.52 6.45
N ILE A 244 12.43 -12.72 7.67
CA ILE A 244 13.20 -11.76 8.43
C ILE A 244 14.64 -12.26 8.45
N LYS A 245 15.58 -11.46 7.94
CA LYS A 245 17.00 -11.74 7.94
C LYS A 245 17.70 -10.81 8.91
N VAL A 246 18.38 -11.39 9.90
CA VAL A 246 19.21 -10.67 10.86
C VAL A 246 20.62 -11.19 10.73
N SER A 247 21.58 -10.31 10.45
CA SER A 247 22.97 -10.74 10.18
C SER A 247 23.89 -10.68 11.39
N ASP A 248 23.53 -9.93 12.45
CA ASP A 248 24.39 -9.73 13.61
C ASP A 248 23.67 -10.18 14.90
N ALA A 249 22.69 -9.41 15.39
CA ALA A 249 22.03 -9.71 16.66
C ALA A 249 20.53 -9.42 16.65
N ALA A 250 19.74 -10.28 17.30
CA ALA A 250 18.37 -10.02 17.71
C ALA A 250 18.28 -10.07 19.24
N TYR A 251 17.83 -8.97 19.86
CA TYR A 251 17.80 -8.84 21.30
C TYR A 251 16.48 -9.27 21.92
N ALA A 252 16.47 -9.49 23.24
CA ALA A 252 15.26 -9.69 24.03
C ALA A 252 14.32 -8.47 23.87
N GLY A 253 12.99 -8.70 23.82
CA GLY A 253 12.00 -7.65 23.55
C GLY A 253 11.60 -7.50 22.09
N VAL A 254 12.27 -8.18 21.17
CA VAL A 254 11.82 -8.30 19.78
C VAL A 254 10.64 -9.26 19.69
N LYS A 255 9.54 -8.81 19.13
CA LYS A 255 8.33 -9.61 18.87
C LYS A 255 8.21 -9.85 17.36
N PRO A 256 8.70 -10.98 16.84
CA PRO A 256 8.47 -11.33 15.45
C PRO A 256 6.99 -11.69 15.25
N VAL A 257 6.33 -11.06 14.32
CA VAL A 257 4.97 -11.37 13.90
C VAL A 257 5.06 -11.92 12.48
N SER A 258 4.72 -13.18 12.30
CA SER A 258 4.58 -13.76 10.96
C SER A 258 3.12 -13.96 10.65
N TYR A 259 2.70 -13.46 9.52
CA TYR A 259 1.38 -13.72 8.95
C TYR A 259 1.38 -14.94 8.01
N THR A 260 2.55 -15.58 7.84
CA THR A 260 2.76 -16.87 7.17
C THR A 260 3.58 -17.76 8.09
N HIS A 261 3.54 -19.09 7.92
CA HIS A 261 4.26 -20.04 8.77
C HIS A 261 5.76 -19.71 8.85
N LEU A 262 6.24 -19.43 10.05
CA LEU A 262 7.66 -19.24 10.36
C LEU A 262 8.40 -20.59 10.34
N THR A 263 9.36 -20.74 9.46
CA THR A 263 10.49 -21.63 9.69
C THR A 263 11.67 -20.79 10.16
N LEU A 264 11.89 -20.72 11.47
CA LEU A 264 13.15 -20.23 12.02
C LEU A 264 14.20 -21.31 11.76
N PRO A 265 15.37 -21.00 11.18
CA PRO A 265 16.50 -21.92 11.26
C PRO A 265 16.90 -22.03 12.75
N THR A 266 16.77 -23.23 13.30
CA THR A 266 17.29 -23.57 14.61
C THR A 266 18.81 -23.55 14.51
N ILE A 267 19.46 -22.68 15.29
CA ILE A 267 20.90 -22.71 15.53
C ILE A 267 21.18 -23.71 16.63
#